data_9afce6bc421c69b00d337ce97241bf7f
#
_entry.id   9afce6bc421c69b00d337ce97241bf7f
#
_cell.length_a   1.000
_cell.length_b   1.000
_cell.length_c   1.000
_cell.angle_alpha   90.00
_cell.angle_beta   90.00
_cell.angle_gamma   90.00
#
_symmetry.space_group_name_H-M   'P 1'
#
loop_
_entity.id
_entity.type
_entity.pdbx_description
1 polymer ?
#
loop_
_entity_poly.entity_id
_entity_poly.type
_entity_poly.pdbx_seq_one_letter_code
_entity_poly.pdbx_strand_id
1 'polypeptide(L)'
;MEQFPLFTYVELETASMCNRRCPTCIRQSHPDQEAMRPWHEHNLMPIETIHAVFAELGGMGYRGIVNLSHFNEPLLDERIPAIARLCRKMVPHCGITMFSNGDALTESLAAKLNGIVDQIVFALYDDATGNREEQIRDWFRATPVRFTGGVHIISHYHANSYRVAVENIELVCLDSIRRLIINHKGEMMMCCEDIPGHFDFGSFPERSLVELWNDPKHVEIVDTLLHCQAGRRRYALCRSCPKNGD
;
A
#
# COMPACT_ATOMS: atom_id res chain seq x y z
N MET A 1 -6.40 -15.54 -25.82
CA MET A 1 -5.79 -15.42 -24.48
C MET A 1 -6.90 -14.93 -23.57
N GLU A 2 -7.26 -15.69 -22.54
CA GLU A 2 -8.14 -15.18 -21.50
C GLU A 2 -7.46 -13.93 -20.90
N GLN A 3 -8.24 -12.86 -20.82
CA GLN A 3 -7.74 -11.59 -20.30
C GLN A 3 -7.52 -11.77 -18.79
N PHE A 4 -6.31 -11.52 -18.32
CA PHE A 4 -6.01 -11.57 -16.89
C PHE A 4 -6.99 -10.66 -16.13
N PRO A 5 -7.58 -11.12 -14.99
CA PRO A 5 -8.53 -10.29 -14.24
C PRO A 5 -7.89 -8.96 -13.85
N LEU A 6 -8.61 -7.87 -14.04
CA LEU A 6 -8.12 -6.56 -13.67
C LEU A 6 -7.99 -6.44 -12.14
N PHE A 7 -7.02 -5.66 -11.68
CA PHE A 7 -6.83 -5.36 -10.26
C PHE A 7 -8.08 -4.78 -9.59
N THR A 8 -8.33 -5.18 -8.36
CA THR A 8 -9.47 -4.71 -7.55
C THR A 8 -9.03 -3.80 -6.39
N TYR A 9 -7.75 -3.66 -6.19
CA TYR A 9 -7.15 -2.85 -5.14
C TYR A 9 -5.95 -2.09 -5.72
N VAL A 10 -5.94 -0.78 -5.58
CA VAL A 10 -4.82 0.10 -5.98
C VAL A 10 -4.21 0.69 -4.73
N GLU A 11 -2.91 0.52 -4.55
CA GLU A 11 -2.13 1.25 -3.55
C GLU A 11 -1.34 2.35 -4.25
N LEU A 12 -1.54 3.58 -3.82
CA LEU A 12 -0.86 4.74 -4.35
C LEU A 12 -0.03 5.38 -3.24
N GLU A 13 1.29 5.24 -3.32
CA GLU A 13 2.22 5.87 -2.40
C GLU A 13 2.43 7.33 -2.82
N THR A 14 1.66 8.26 -2.24
CA THR A 14 1.70 9.68 -2.62
C THR A 14 2.98 10.40 -2.21
N ALA A 15 3.71 9.82 -1.27
CA ALA A 15 4.95 10.36 -0.72
C ALA A 15 5.81 9.23 -0.14
N SER A 16 7.12 9.43 -0.01
CA SER A 16 8.03 8.44 0.57
C SER A 16 8.17 8.50 2.10
N MET A 17 7.72 9.57 2.73
CA MET A 17 8.05 9.86 4.12
C MET A 17 7.26 9.05 5.16
N CYS A 18 7.92 8.77 6.28
CA CYS A 18 7.30 8.30 7.51
C CYS A 18 8.10 8.85 8.71
N ASN A 19 7.39 9.32 9.73
CA ASN A 19 8.00 9.85 10.96
C ASN A 19 8.52 8.75 11.90
N ARG A 20 8.12 7.47 11.66
CA ARG A 20 8.54 6.34 12.49
C ARG A 20 9.67 5.53 11.84
N ARG A 21 10.49 4.93 12.70
CA ARG A 21 11.55 3.98 12.34
C ARG A 21 11.30 2.63 13.02
N CYS A 22 10.17 2.02 12.70
CA CYS A 22 9.79 0.74 13.29
C CYS A 22 10.79 -0.34 12.89
N PRO A 23 11.43 -1.05 13.85
CA PRO A 23 12.47 -2.04 13.54
C PRO A 23 12.02 -3.18 12.62
N THR A 24 10.71 -3.41 12.61
CA THR A 24 10.06 -4.47 11.85
C THR A 24 9.56 -4.01 10.49
N CYS A 25 9.63 -2.70 10.20
CA CYS A 25 9.28 -2.16 8.91
C CYS A 25 10.39 -2.48 7.90
N ILE A 26 10.01 -2.92 6.70
CA ILE A 26 10.95 -3.22 5.62
C ILE A 26 11.88 -2.05 5.31
N ARG A 27 11.40 -0.82 5.45
CA ARG A 27 12.22 0.40 5.28
C ARG A 27 13.45 0.44 6.20
N GLN A 28 13.35 -0.15 7.42
CA GLN A 28 14.44 -0.15 8.41
C GLN A 28 15.22 -1.46 8.41
N SER A 29 14.58 -2.54 8.08
CA SER A 29 15.14 -3.90 8.22
C SER A 29 15.66 -4.48 6.91
N HIS A 30 15.41 -3.83 5.77
CA HIS A 30 15.98 -4.24 4.49
C HIS A 30 17.52 -4.23 4.58
N PRO A 31 18.21 -5.30 4.12
CA PRO A 31 19.66 -5.40 4.22
C PRO A 31 20.40 -4.33 3.41
N ASP A 32 19.83 -3.91 2.29
CA ASP A 32 20.38 -2.85 1.44
C ASP A 32 19.72 -1.50 1.79
N GLN A 33 20.34 -0.78 2.72
CA GLN A 33 19.87 0.52 3.16
C GLN A 33 20.17 1.65 2.15
N GLU A 34 21.12 1.45 1.25
CA GLU A 34 21.36 2.42 0.17
C GLU A 34 20.22 2.37 -0.85
N ALA A 35 19.77 1.18 -1.22
CA ALA A 35 18.60 1.02 -2.07
C ALA A 35 17.32 1.58 -1.41
N MET A 36 17.27 1.59 -0.07
CA MET A 36 16.14 2.14 0.70
C MET A 36 16.18 3.65 0.85
N ARG A 37 17.27 4.33 0.49
CA ARG A 37 17.43 5.79 0.66
C ARG A 37 16.25 6.60 0.13
N PRO A 38 15.66 6.35 -1.05
CA PRO A 38 14.51 7.12 -1.55
C PRO A 38 13.29 7.11 -0.63
N TRP A 39 13.14 6.06 0.18
CA TRP A 39 12.06 5.97 1.18
C TRP A 39 12.40 6.61 2.52
N HIS A 40 13.65 7.03 2.72
CA HIS A 40 14.09 7.81 3.89
C HIS A 40 14.13 9.31 3.62
N GLU A 41 14.10 9.70 2.35
CA GLU A 41 14.04 11.08 1.89
C GLU A 41 12.60 11.59 1.89
N HIS A 42 12.45 12.90 1.71
CA HIS A 42 11.16 13.58 1.66
C HIS A 42 10.73 13.80 0.21
N ASN A 43 10.34 12.72 -0.45
CA ASN A 43 9.90 12.77 -1.86
C ASN A 43 8.38 12.74 -1.94
N LEU A 44 7.84 13.55 -2.86
CA LEU A 44 6.41 13.60 -3.15
C LEU A 44 6.18 13.11 -4.58
N MET A 45 5.19 12.24 -4.77
CA MET A 45 4.69 11.96 -6.12
C MET A 45 4.18 13.26 -6.74
N PRO A 46 4.54 13.61 -8.00
CA PRO A 46 3.99 14.77 -8.68
C PRO A 46 2.46 14.74 -8.70
N ILE A 47 1.83 15.88 -8.48
CA ILE A 47 0.35 15.94 -8.44
C ILE A 47 -0.26 15.62 -9.80
N GLU A 48 0.46 15.90 -10.87
CA GLU A 48 0.10 15.56 -12.25
C GLU A 48 0.04 14.05 -12.45
N THR A 49 0.97 13.30 -11.84
CA THR A 49 0.99 11.83 -11.85
C THR A 49 -0.21 11.28 -11.09
N ILE A 50 -0.50 11.81 -9.89
CA ILE A 50 -1.69 11.43 -9.10
C ILE A 50 -2.97 11.68 -9.89
N HIS A 51 -3.07 12.86 -10.52
CA HIS A 51 -4.22 13.22 -11.37
C HIS A 51 -4.38 12.24 -12.54
N ALA A 52 -3.28 11.90 -13.21
CA ALA A 52 -3.29 10.97 -14.35
C ALA A 52 -3.71 9.54 -13.91
N VAL A 53 -3.26 9.05 -12.74
CA VAL A 53 -3.73 7.78 -12.16
C VAL A 53 -5.24 7.80 -11.98
N PHE A 54 -5.78 8.85 -11.36
CA PHE A 54 -7.22 8.94 -11.13
C PHE A 54 -8.01 9.14 -12.42
N ALA A 55 -7.44 9.82 -13.43
CA ALA A 55 -8.06 9.97 -14.74
C ALA A 55 -8.21 8.62 -15.45
N GLU A 56 -7.17 7.77 -15.40
CA GLU A 56 -7.21 6.44 -16.00
C GLU A 56 -8.21 5.55 -15.25
N LEU A 57 -8.15 5.51 -13.91
CA LEU A 57 -9.09 4.75 -13.09
C LEU A 57 -10.55 5.19 -13.32
N GLY A 58 -10.80 6.49 -13.39
CA GLY A 58 -12.13 7.04 -13.69
C GLY A 58 -12.60 6.70 -15.09
N GLY A 59 -11.70 6.79 -16.09
CA GLY A 59 -11.98 6.46 -17.49
C GLY A 59 -12.38 4.98 -17.69
N MET A 60 -11.81 4.08 -16.91
CA MET A 60 -12.18 2.66 -16.94
C MET A 60 -13.40 2.32 -16.05
N GLY A 61 -13.99 3.30 -15.35
CA GLY A 61 -15.11 3.08 -14.46
C GLY A 61 -14.77 2.22 -13.24
N TYR A 62 -13.57 2.38 -12.70
CA TYR A 62 -13.05 1.58 -11.59
C TYR A 62 -13.94 1.60 -10.36
N ARG A 63 -14.20 0.42 -9.78
CA ARG A 63 -15.10 0.21 -8.62
C ARG A 63 -14.42 -0.48 -7.44
N GLY A 64 -13.12 -0.73 -7.53
CA GLY A 64 -12.33 -1.33 -6.45
C GLY A 64 -11.97 -0.33 -5.36
N ILE A 65 -10.93 -0.63 -4.62
CA ILE A 65 -10.41 0.19 -3.53
C ILE A 65 -9.19 0.97 -4.03
N VAL A 66 -9.12 2.25 -3.70
CA VAL A 66 -7.92 3.08 -3.82
C VAL A 66 -7.41 3.35 -2.41
N ASN A 67 -6.26 2.79 -2.08
CA ASN A 67 -5.56 3.03 -0.83
C ASN A 67 -4.49 4.11 -1.04
N LEU A 68 -4.57 5.21 -0.29
CA LEU A 68 -3.66 6.35 -0.40
C LEU A 68 -2.44 6.23 0.53
N SER A 69 -1.98 5.01 0.74
CA SER A 69 -0.80 4.71 1.53
C SER A 69 -0.14 3.42 1.06
N HIS A 70 1.17 3.30 1.30
CA HIS A 70 1.91 2.06 1.12
C HIS A 70 2.98 1.94 2.21
N PHE A 71 4.24 2.35 1.96
CA PHE A 71 5.30 2.38 2.96
C PHE A 71 5.44 3.75 3.64
N ASN A 72 4.69 4.74 3.19
CA ASN A 72 4.67 6.07 3.76
C ASN A 72 3.71 6.19 4.95
N GLU A 73 3.86 7.28 5.69
CA GLU A 73 2.81 7.79 6.57
C GLU A 73 2.01 8.86 5.80
N PRO A 74 0.78 8.54 5.36
CA PRO A 74 0.04 9.43 4.47
C PRO A 74 -0.31 10.78 5.12
N LEU A 75 -0.49 10.84 6.44
CA LEU A 75 -0.87 12.07 7.14
C LEU A 75 0.29 13.09 7.25
N LEU A 76 1.50 12.72 6.82
CA LEU A 76 2.61 13.66 6.66
C LEU A 76 2.57 14.40 5.31
N ASP A 77 1.81 13.92 4.35
CA ASP A 77 1.58 14.63 3.10
C ASP A 77 0.41 15.61 3.28
N GLU A 78 0.72 16.90 3.41
CA GLU A 78 -0.29 17.95 3.61
C GLU A 78 -1.34 18.00 2.49
N ARG A 79 -1.03 17.41 1.32
CA ARG A 79 -1.93 17.35 0.16
C ARG A 79 -2.99 16.25 0.31
N ILE A 80 -2.84 15.32 1.27
CA ILE A 80 -3.69 14.11 1.36
C ILE A 80 -5.20 14.41 1.39
N PRO A 81 -5.71 15.45 2.08
CA PRO A 81 -7.14 15.79 2.01
C PRO A 81 -7.59 16.26 0.62
N ALA A 82 -6.70 16.95 -0.11
CA ALA A 82 -6.99 17.39 -1.48
C ALA A 82 -6.92 16.19 -2.45
N ILE A 83 -5.96 15.30 -2.27
CA ILE A 83 -5.81 14.06 -3.05
C ILE A 83 -7.02 13.15 -2.85
N ALA A 84 -7.49 12.97 -1.62
CA ALA A 84 -8.69 12.17 -1.33
C ALA A 84 -9.95 12.77 -2.00
N ARG A 85 -10.13 14.09 -1.95
CA ARG A 85 -11.22 14.77 -2.66
C ARG A 85 -11.12 14.63 -4.18
N LEU A 86 -9.90 14.72 -4.72
CA LEU A 86 -9.65 14.53 -6.14
C LEU A 86 -10.00 13.10 -6.56
N CYS A 87 -9.57 12.10 -5.79
CA CYS A 87 -9.93 10.70 -6.00
C CYS A 87 -11.45 10.51 -6.02
N ARG A 88 -12.15 11.02 -5.00
CA ARG A 88 -13.62 10.93 -4.92
C ARG A 88 -14.33 11.57 -6.11
N LYS A 89 -13.79 12.70 -6.61
CA LYS A 89 -14.33 13.41 -7.78
C LYS A 89 -14.12 12.63 -9.08
N MET A 90 -12.92 12.07 -9.27
CA MET A 90 -12.51 11.47 -10.55
C MET A 90 -12.85 9.98 -10.65
N VAL A 91 -12.89 9.28 -9.52
CA VAL A 91 -13.20 7.84 -9.41
C VAL A 91 -14.39 7.65 -8.45
N PRO A 92 -15.58 8.12 -8.79
CA PRO A 92 -16.70 8.28 -7.83
C PRO A 92 -17.21 6.97 -7.24
N HIS A 93 -16.93 5.85 -7.89
CA HIS A 93 -17.42 4.52 -7.51
C HIS A 93 -16.40 3.67 -6.75
N CYS A 94 -15.17 4.17 -6.51
CA CYS A 94 -14.18 3.45 -5.72
C CYS A 94 -14.39 3.67 -4.21
N GLY A 95 -13.94 2.68 -3.43
CA GLY A 95 -13.69 2.89 -2.00
C GLY A 95 -12.34 3.59 -1.82
N ILE A 96 -12.25 4.59 -0.93
CA ILE A 96 -11.01 5.28 -0.58
C ILE A 96 -10.59 4.85 0.81
N THR A 97 -9.39 4.28 0.95
CA THR A 97 -8.86 3.84 2.24
C THR A 97 -7.46 4.39 2.48
N MET A 98 -7.00 4.34 3.72
CA MET A 98 -5.60 4.59 4.08
C MET A 98 -5.22 3.88 5.38
N PHE A 99 -3.93 3.60 5.53
CA PHE A 99 -3.32 3.14 6.78
C PHE A 99 -2.45 4.26 7.34
N SER A 100 -2.50 4.47 8.65
CA SER A 100 -1.74 5.54 9.32
C SER A 100 -1.31 5.11 10.72
N ASN A 101 -0.16 5.61 11.17
CA ASN A 101 0.27 5.48 12.55
C ASN A 101 -0.43 6.47 13.50
N GLY A 102 -1.18 7.43 12.96
CA GLY A 102 -1.97 8.40 13.72
C GLY A 102 -1.19 9.53 14.41
N ASP A 103 0.15 9.53 14.34
CA ASP A 103 0.97 10.52 15.07
C ASP A 103 0.74 11.95 14.57
N ALA A 104 0.66 12.11 13.25
CA ALA A 104 0.46 13.42 12.61
C ALA A 104 -1.01 13.86 12.58
N LEU A 105 -1.93 13.04 13.06
CA LEU A 105 -3.35 13.36 13.02
C LEU A 105 -3.70 14.45 14.03
N THR A 106 -4.32 15.52 13.54
CA THR A 106 -4.95 16.58 14.33
C THR A 106 -6.45 16.59 14.09
N GLU A 107 -7.22 17.23 14.99
CA GLU A 107 -8.66 17.41 14.81
C GLU A 107 -8.99 18.11 13.48
N SER A 108 -8.21 19.15 13.14
CA SER A 108 -8.37 19.89 11.88
C SER A 108 -8.13 18.99 10.66
N LEU A 109 -7.14 18.10 10.71
CA LEU A 109 -6.86 17.15 9.62
C LEU A 109 -7.95 16.08 9.55
N ALA A 110 -8.39 15.56 10.70
CA ALA A 110 -9.50 14.62 10.78
C ALA A 110 -10.78 15.21 10.16
N ALA A 111 -11.14 16.46 10.49
CA ALA A 111 -12.30 17.15 9.92
C ALA A 111 -12.23 17.28 8.39
N LYS A 112 -11.04 17.40 7.81
CA LYS A 112 -10.85 17.48 6.34
C LYS A 112 -10.98 16.12 5.63
N LEU A 113 -10.83 15.02 6.35
CA LEU A 113 -10.89 13.65 5.83
C LEU A 113 -12.23 12.97 6.14
N ASN A 114 -12.89 13.38 7.24
CA ASN A 114 -14.14 12.79 7.72
C ASN A 114 -15.26 12.93 6.67
N GLY A 115 -15.83 11.81 6.26
CA GLY A 115 -16.84 11.73 5.21
C GLY A 115 -16.29 11.79 3.77
N ILE A 116 -14.96 11.95 3.57
CA ILE A 116 -14.32 11.92 2.24
C ILE A 116 -13.74 10.54 1.96
N VAL A 117 -13.05 9.95 2.94
CA VAL A 117 -12.51 8.60 2.86
C VAL A 117 -13.50 7.61 3.45
N ASP A 118 -13.54 6.39 2.91
CA ASP A 118 -14.48 5.36 3.33
C ASP A 118 -14.00 4.58 4.55
N GLN A 119 -12.68 4.49 4.75
CA GLN A 119 -12.10 3.85 5.93
C GLN A 119 -10.68 4.34 6.19
N ILE A 120 -10.33 4.49 7.47
CA ILE A 120 -8.94 4.64 7.91
C ILE A 120 -8.63 3.55 8.93
N VAL A 121 -7.48 2.89 8.74
CA VAL A 121 -6.94 1.92 9.70
C VAL A 121 -5.78 2.56 10.43
N PHE A 122 -5.90 2.73 11.74
CA PHE A 122 -4.86 3.29 12.59
C PHE A 122 -4.06 2.20 13.30
N ALA A 123 -2.74 2.30 13.18
CA ALA A 123 -1.79 1.51 13.92
C ALA A 123 -1.21 2.37 15.05
N LEU A 124 -1.83 2.36 16.22
CA LEU A 124 -1.41 3.17 17.35
C LEU A 124 -0.32 2.43 18.15
N TYR A 125 0.94 2.81 17.94
CA TYR A 125 2.09 2.11 18.53
C TYR A 125 2.32 2.43 20.02
N ASP A 126 1.91 3.61 20.49
CA ASP A 126 2.24 4.14 21.82
C ASP A 126 1.00 4.46 22.67
N ASP A 127 -0.18 3.98 22.28
CA ASP A 127 -1.43 4.25 23.00
C ASP A 127 -1.72 3.20 24.09
N ALA A 128 -0.88 3.16 25.10
CA ALA A 128 -1.04 2.23 26.22
C ALA A 128 -2.30 2.50 27.07
N THR A 129 -2.90 3.69 26.95
CA THR A 129 -4.06 4.13 27.75
C THR A 129 -5.38 4.03 27.00
N GLY A 130 -5.37 3.85 25.68
CA GLY A 130 -6.56 3.92 24.83
C GLY A 130 -7.12 5.33 24.60
N ASN A 131 -6.55 6.35 25.20
CA ASN A 131 -7.08 7.72 25.12
C ASN A 131 -7.01 8.27 23.68
N ARG A 132 -5.98 7.89 22.93
CA ARG A 132 -5.81 8.31 21.55
C ARG A 132 -6.86 7.68 20.63
N GLU A 133 -7.19 6.42 20.87
CA GLU A 133 -8.24 5.71 20.14
C GLU A 133 -9.60 6.40 20.34
N GLU A 134 -9.98 6.70 21.58
CA GLU A 134 -11.24 7.40 21.88
C GLU A 134 -11.29 8.77 21.21
N GLN A 135 -10.22 9.53 21.30
CA GLN A 135 -10.10 10.85 20.67
C GLN A 135 -10.28 10.77 19.14
N ILE A 136 -9.65 9.79 18.50
CA ILE A 136 -9.77 9.59 17.04
C ILE A 136 -11.19 9.19 16.68
N ARG A 137 -11.85 8.32 17.44
CA ARG A 137 -13.26 7.94 17.23
C ARG A 137 -14.19 9.15 17.31
N ASP A 138 -13.92 10.07 18.21
CA ASP A 138 -14.72 11.30 18.33
C ASP A 138 -14.55 12.24 17.13
N TRP A 139 -13.37 12.29 16.55
CA TRP A 139 -13.09 13.12 15.37
C TRP A 139 -13.68 12.54 14.07
N PHE A 140 -13.80 11.20 13.99
CA PHE A 140 -14.28 10.51 12.79
C PHE A 140 -15.69 9.92 13.01
N ARG A 141 -16.73 10.76 12.83
CA ARG A 141 -18.13 10.32 13.01
C ARG A 141 -18.78 9.83 11.71
N ALA A 142 -18.29 10.30 10.56
CA ALA A 142 -18.81 9.92 9.24
C ALA A 142 -17.93 8.93 8.49
N THR A 143 -16.64 8.81 8.89
CA THR A 143 -15.70 7.85 8.32
C THR A 143 -15.46 6.71 9.32
N PRO A 144 -15.70 5.45 8.95
CA PRO A 144 -15.32 4.29 9.74
C PRO A 144 -13.82 4.26 10.03
N VAL A 145 -13.45 4.13 11.29
CA VAL A 145 -12.07 3.95 11.72
C VAL A 145 -11.89 2.57 12.35
N ARG A 146 -10.78 1.94 12.03
CA ARG A 146 -10.33 0.69 12.67
C ARG A 146 -9.01 0.93 13.36
N PHE A 147 -8.78 0.17 14.41
CA PHE A 147 -7.52 0.20 15.15
C PHE A 147 -6.92 -1.18 15.13
N THR A 148 -5.64 -1.22 14.85
CA THR A 148 -4.83 -2.41 14.98
C THR A 148 -3.82 -2.13 16.08
N GLY A 149 -3.73 -3.00 17.07
CA GLY A 149 -2.73 -2.86 18.14
C GLY A 149 -1.32 -2.81 17.52
N GLY A 150 -0.54 -1.80 17.87
CA GLY A 150 0.79 -1.58 17.29
C GLY A 150 1.69 -2.81 17.33
N VAL A 151 1.54 -3.67 18.33
CA VAL A 151 2.28 -4.92 18.47
C VAL A 151 1.88 -5.97 17.42
N HIS A 152 0.61 -6.04 17.02
CA HIS A 152 0.13 -7.04 16.06
C HIS A 152 0.50 -6.72 14.60
N ILE A 153 0.54 -5.44 14.22
CA ILE A 153 1.04 -5.04 12.89
C ILE A 153 2.52 -5.35 12.74
N ILE A 154 3.28 -5.18 13.80
CA ILE A 154 4.68 -5.53 13.86
C ILE A 154 4.91 -7.01 13.49
N SER A 155 4.02 -7.93 13.87
CA SER A 155 4.17 -9.36 13.58
C SER A 155 3.87 -9.75 12.12
N HIS A 156 3.12 -8.95 11.37
CA HIS A 156 2.76 -9.24 9.99
C HIS A 156 3.70 -8.61 8.96
N TYR A 157 4.40 -7.54 9.31
CA TYR A 157 5.36 -6.82 8.45
C TYR A 157 6.81 -7.06 8.89
N HIS A 158 7.09 -8.19 9.50
CA HIS A 158 8.44 -8.50 9.90
C HIS A 158 9.32 -8.72 8.68
N ALA A 159 10.05 -7.72 8.34
CA ALA A 159 11.18 -7.88 7.46
C ALA A 159 12.29 -8.75 8.08
N ASN A 160 12.30 -8.95 9.38
CA ASN A 160 13.00 -10.07 10.00
C ASN A 160 12.50 -11.42 9.51
N SER A 161 11.33 -11.47 8.92
CA SER A 161 10.78 -12.61 8.20
C SER A 161 11.60 -13.06 7.02
N TYR A 162 12.49 -12.27 6.49
CA TYR A 162 13.51 -12.76 5.57
C TYR A 162 14.37 -13.90 6.18
N ARG A 163 14.27 -14.11 7.48
CA ARG A 163 15.00 -15.15 8.21
C ARG A 163 14.13 -16.24 8.82
N VAL A 164 12.82 -16.07 8.84
CA VAL A 164 11.91 -17.10 9.34
C VAL A 164 11.59 -18.06 8.21
N ALA A 165 11.98 -19.31 8.36
CA ALA A 165 11.53 -20.37 7.46
C ALA A 165 10.00 -20.46 7.56
N VAL A 166 9.30 -20.09 6.48
CA VAL A 166 7.85 -20.23 6.42
C VAL A 166 7.53 -21.70 6.22
N GLU A 167 7.05 -22.34 7.26
CA GLU A 167 6.72 -23.76 7.24
C GLU A 167 5.50 -24.09 6.36
N ASN A 168 4.63 -23.09 6.11
CA ASN A 168 3.40 -23.27 5.32
C ASN A 168 3.38 -22.35 4.09
N ILE A 169 4.10 -22.74 3.04
CA ILE A 169 4.04 -22.08 1.71
C ILE A 169 2.86 -22.65 0.89
N GLU A 170 1.86 -23.23 1.54
CA GLU A 170 0.81 -24.00 0.85
C GLU A 170 -0.30 -23.15 0.25
N LEU A 171 -0.40 -21.88 0.65
CA LEU A 171 -1.47 -21.01 0.23
C LEU A 171 -1.07 -20.14 -0.97
N VAL A 172 -2.05 -19.89 -1.84
CA VAL A 172 -1.93 -19.00 -2.98
C VAL A 172 -1.69 -17.56 -2.51
N CYS A 173 -0.78 -16.84 -3.15
CA CYS A 173 -0.61 -15.41 -2.87
C CYS A 173 -1.71 -14.61 -3.55
N LEU A 174 -2.72 -14.19 -2.78
CA LEU A 174 -3.83 -13.38 -3.31
C LEU A 174 -3.47 -11.90 -3.51
N ASP A 175 -2.45 -11.38 -2.82
CA ASP A 175 -2.06 -9.97 -2.93
C ASP A 175 -1.63 -9.61 -4.35
N SER A 176 -0.76 -10.42 -4.95
CA SER A 176 -0.22 -10.18 -6.28
C SER A 176 -1.24 -10.23 -7.42
N ILE A 177 -2.36 -10.93 -7.22
CA ILE A 177 -3.41 -11.09 -8.23
C ILE A 177 -4.53 -10.05 -8.17
N ARG A 178 -4.54 -9.23 -7.13
CA ARG A 178 -5.61 -8.25 -6.88
C ARG A 178 -5.12 -6.83 -6.76
N ARG A 179 -3.84 -6.65 -6.42
CA ARG A 179 -3.30 -5.42 -5.90
C ARG A 179 -2.28 -4.81 -6.87
N LEU A 180 -2.65 -3.68 -7.47
CA LEU A 180 -1.72 -2.84 -8.21
C LEU A 180 -1.10 -1.83 -7.25
N ILE A 181 0.21 -1.82 -7.13
CA ILE A 181 0.95 -0.90 -6.25
C ILE A 181 1.78 0.02 -7.12
N ILE A 182 1.60 1.34 -6.94
CA ILE A 182 2.39 2.37 -7.59
C ILE A 182 3.08 3.18 -6.48
N ASN A 183 4.41 3.13 -6.46
CA ASN A 183 5.21 3.85 -5.47
C ASN A 183 5.33 5.35 -5.81
N HIS A 184 5.92 6.13 -4.91
CA HIS A 184 6.05 7.59 -5.05
C HIS A 184 6.85 8.06 -6.27
N LYS A 185 7.59 7.16 -6.94
CA LYS A 185 8.29 7.42 -8.21
C LYS A 185 7.44 7.07 -9.44
N GLY A 186 6.27 6.47 -9.25
CA GLY A 186 5.43 5.95 -10.33
C GLY A 186 5.75 4.49 -10.72
N GLU A 187 6.73 3.83 -10.10
CA GLU A 187 7.13 2.47 -10.43
C GLU A 187 6.08 1.47 -9.92
N MET A 188 5.72 0.48 -10.75
CA MET A 188 4.87 -0.63 -10.34
C MET A 188 5.67 -1.62 -9.50
N MET A 189 5.13 -1.99 -8.35
CA MET A 189 5.70 -2.99 -7.44
C MET A 189 4.87 -4.27 -7.45
N MET A 190 5.52 -5.41 -7.29
CA MET A 190 4.87 -6.72 -7.29
C MET A 190 3.95 -6.90 -6.07
N CYS A 191 4.40 -6.51 -4.90
CA CYS A 191 3.70 -6.67 -3.63
C CYS A 191 4.31 -5.79 -2.54
N CYS A 192 3.72 -5.79 -1.36
CA CYS A 192 4.21 -5.03 -0.20
C CYS A 192 5.56 -5.51 0.37
N GLU A 193 6.12 -6.61 -0.11
CA GLU A 193 7.47 -7.07 0.24
C GLU A 193 8.50 -6.73 -0.86
N ASP A 194 8.05 -6.20 -2.01
CA ASP A 194 8.89 -5.87 -3.16
C ASP A 194 9.44 -4.44 -3.06
N ILE A 195 10.24 -4.19 -2.06
CA ILE A 195 10.96 -2.93 -1.89
C ILE A 195 12.47 -3.26 -1.76
N PRO A 196 13.35 -2.61 -2.49
CA PRO A 196 13.23 -1.42 -3.36
C PRO A 196 12.82 -1.69 -4.82
N GLY A 197 12.16 -2.81 -5.12
CA GLY A 197 11.75 -3.18 -6.46
C GLY A 197 12.68 -4.26 -7.06
N HIS A 198 12.49 -5.52 -6.62
CA HIS A 198 13.19 -6.66 -7.21
C HIS A 198 12.64 -7.03 -8.58
N PHE A 199 11.39 -6.61 -8.84
CA PHE A 199 10.70 -6.82 -10.08
C PHE A 199 10.51 -5.48 -10.79
N ASP A 200 11.08 -5.37 -11.99
CA ASP A 200 10.93 -4.20 -12.84
C ASP A 200 9.85 -4.46 -13.88
N PHE A 201 8.72 -3.74 -13.74
CA PHE A 201 7.60 -3.74 -14.68
C PHE A 201 7.48 -2.41 -15.44
N GLY A 202 8.33 -1.43 -15.11
CA GLY A 202 8.26 -0.07 -15.60
C GLY A 202 7.44 0.84 -14.69
N SER A 203 7.15 2.03 -15.20
CA SER A 203 6.56 3.12 -14.43
C SER A 203 5.39 3.79 -15.14
N PHE A 204 4.50 4.34 -14.34
CA PHE A 204 3.46 5.25 -14.76
C PHE A 204 3.99 6.71 -14.64
N PRO A 205 3.76 7.61 -15.63
CA PRO A 205 2.82 7.47 -16.75
C PRO A 205 3.46 6.99 -18.06
N GLU A 206 4.69 6.53 -18.08
CA GLU A 206 5.36 6.03 -19.32
C GLU A 206 4.58 4.85 -19.93
N ARG A 207 3.96 4.06 -19.07
CA ARG A 207 3.00 3.02 -19.42
C ARG A 207 1.72 3.24 -18.64
N SER A 208 0.56 2.89 -19.23
CA SER A 208 -0.73 2.93 -18.54
C SER A 208 -0.81 1.91 -17.40
N LEU A 209 -1.72 2.11 -16.44
CA LEU A 209 -1.94 1.14 -15.35
C LEU A 209 -2.30 -0.25 -15.88
N VAL A 210 -3.08 -0.29 -16.96
CA VAL A 210 -3.49 -1.54 -17.60
C VAL A 210 -2.31 -2.21 -18.31
N GLU A 211 -1.41 -1.46 -18.96
CA GLU A 211 -0.20 -2.02 -19.59
C GLU A 211 0.79 -2.52 -18.55
N LEU A 212 0.96 -1.82 -17.44
CA LEU A 212 1.79 -2.27 -16.32
C LEU A 212 1.24 -3.57 -15.73
N TRP A 213 -0.07 -3.62 -15.46
CA TRP A 213 -0.73 -4.81 -14.91
C TRP A 213 -0.64 -6.03 -15.81
N ASN A 214 -0.74 -5.83 -17.13
CA ASN A 214 -0.64 -6.89 -18.14
C ASN A 214 0.79 -7.08 -18.67
N ASP A 215 1.81 -6.55 -17.99
CA ASP A 215 3.20 -6.83 -18.35
C ASP A 215 3.43 -8.34 -18.38
N PRO A 216 4.03 -8.89 -19.45
CA PRO A 216 4.23 -10.35 -19.57
C PRO A 216 4.97 -10.96 -18.39
N LYS A 217 5.92 -10.23 -17.79
CA LYS A 217 6.68 -10.66 -16.62
C LYS A 217 5.78 -10.69 -15.37
N HIS A 218 4.93 -9.67 -15.19
CA HIS A 218 3.95 -9.65 -14.10
C HIS A 218 2.96 -10.81 -14.23
N VAL A 219 2.39 -11.02 -15.41
CA VAL A 219 1.45 -12.11 -15.69
C VAL A 219 2.10 -13.47 -15.44
N GLU A 220 3.34 -13.69 -15.89
CA GLU A 220 4.09 -14.94 -15.63
C GLU A 220 4.29 -15.18 -14.13
N ILE A 221 4.65 -14.13 -13.37
CA ILE A 221 4.86 -14.25 -11.92
C ILE A 221 3.55 -14.61 -11.24
N VAL A 222 2.48 -13.90 -11.55
CA VAL A 222 1.16 -14.15 -10.96
C VAL A 222 0.66 -15.54 -11.28
N ASP A 223 0.74 -15.97 -12.55
CA ASP A 223 0.37 -17.33 -12.95
C ASP A 223 1.17 -18.39 -12.16
N THR A 224 2.48 -18.16 -12.02
CA THR A 224 3.35 -19.01 -11.21
C THR A 224 2.91 -19.06 -9.75
N LEU A 225 2.51 -17.93 -9.15
CA LEU A 225 2.09 -17.85 -7.75
C LEU A 225 0.69 -18.42 -7.50
N LEU A 226 -0.17 -18.45 -8.54
CA LEU A 226 -1.48 -19.07 -8.48
C LEU A 226 -1.42 -20.60 -8.44
N HIS A 227 -0.39 -21.20 -9.03
CA HIS A 227 -0.21 -22.65 -9.12
C HIS A 227 0.53 -23.25 -7.91
N CYS A 228 0.38 -22.65 -6.74
CA CYS A 228 0.78 -23.17 -5.43
C CYS A 228 2.26 -23.06 -5.00
N GLN A 229 2.59 -23.84 -4.00
CA GLN A 229 3.86 -23.95 -3.26
C GLN A 229 5.13 -23.93 -4.13
N ALA A 230 5.12 -24.63 -5.25
CA ALA A 230 6.27 -24.69 -6.16
C ALA A 230 6.54 -23.31 -6.78
N GLY A 231 5.50 -22.54 -7.06
CA GLY A 231 5.60 -21.19 -7.61
C GLY A 231 6.24 -20.21 -6.64
N ARG A 232 5.81 -20.17 -5.39
CA ARG A 232 6.41 -19.28 -4.37
C ARG A 232 7.90 -19.59 -4.15
N ARG A 233 8.31 -20.84 -4.25
CA ARG A 233 9.71 -21.25 -4.12
C ARG A 233 10.60 -20.78 -5.26
N ARG A 234 10.01 -20.43 -6.42
CA ARG A 234 10.76 -19.95 -7.59
C ARG A 234 11.40 -18.58 -7.34
N TYR A 235 10.71 -17.71 -6.58
CA TYR A 235 11.18 -16.35 -6.34
C TYR A 235 11.77 -16.23 -4.92
N ALA A 236 12.98 -15.65 -4.84
CA ALA A 236 13.70 -15.50 -3.56
C ALA A 236 12.86 -14.71 -2.53
N LEU A 237 12.20 -13.64 -2.97
CA LEU A 237 11.33 -12.82 -2.14
C LEU A 237 10.17 -13.64 -1.57
N CYS A 238 9.52 -14.47 -2.38
CA CYS A 238 8.35 -15.27 -1.97
C CYS A 238 8.72 -16.42 -1.03
N ARG A 239 9.97 -16.95 -1.13
CA ARG A 239 10.42 -18.04 -0.23
C ARG A 239 10.52 -17.63 1.23
N SER A 240 10.80 -16.36 1.47
CA SER A 240 10.94 -15.79 2.82
C SER A 240 9.73 -14.96 3.25
N CYS A 241 8.71 -14.85 2.42
CA CYS A 241 7.53 -14.06 2.71
C CYS A 241 6.68 -14.70 3.81
N PRO A 242 6.36 -13.97 4.89
CA PRO A 242 5.57 -14.49 6.02
C PRO A 242 4.09 -14.57 5.71
N LYS A 243 3.64 -13.96 4.62
CA LYS A 243 2.22 -13.91 4.26
C LYS A 243 1.76 -15.27 3.74
N ASN A 244 0.85 -15.85 4.48
CA ASN A 244 0.12 -17.07 4.11
C ASN A 244 -1.22 -16.62 3.51
N GLY A 245 -1.24 -16.18 2.25
CA GLY A 245 -2.44 -16.12 1.44
C GLY A 245 -3.76 -15.52 1.99
N ASP A 246 -3.68 -14.72 3.06
CA ASP A 246 -4.86 -14.05 3.67
C ASP A 246 -5.27 -12.80 2.90
#